data_d1434163fb545e67c3b8668637ecfc7d
#
_entry.id   d1434163fb545e67c3b8668637ecfc7d
#
_cell.length_a   1.000
_cell.length_b   1.000
_cell.length_c   1.000
_cell.angle_alpha   90.00
_cell.angle_beta   90.00
_cell.angle_gamma   90.00
#
_symmetry.space_group_name_H-M   'P 1'
#
loop_
_entity.id
_entity.type
_entity.pdbx_description
1 polymer ?
#
loop_
_entity_poly.entity_id
_entity_poly.type
_entity_poly.pdbx_seq_one_letter_code
_entity_poly.pdbx_strand_id
1 'polypeptide(L)'
;MKKLFTLFLALVMIVSMAACGKTDAPDNSGDNAGKATYRVGVCQLAQHPALDAATQGFVDALKEELGDDVNIEVQNASGESNNCSTIINGFLSSDVDLIMATATPALTAAASATSEVPILGTAVTAYGVALDLDDFDGTVGGNISGTSDLADLEKQAAMVTEWFPDAKKVGLLF
;
A
#
# COMPACT_ATOMS: atom_id res chain seq x y z
N MET A 1 -45.13 40.31 27.24
CA MET A 1 -44.20 40.21 26.09
C MET A 1 -43.30 38.95 26.11
N LYS A 2 -42.70 38.59 27.23
CA LYS A 2 -41.80 37.40 27.31
C LYS A 2 -42.53 36.06 27.01
N LYS A 3 -43.79 35.87 27.42
CA LYS A 3 -44.56 34.63 27.20
C LYS A 3 -45.05 34.48 25.76
N LEU A 4 -45.23 35.57 25.04
CA LEU A 4 -45.62 35.55 23.63
C LEU A 4 -44.46 35.18 22.70
N PHE A 5 -43.25 35.61 23.11
CA PHE A 5 -42.00 35.30 22.36
C PHE A 5 -41.61 33.83 22.47
N THR A 6 -41.82 33.21 23.64
CA THR A 6 -41.55 31.79 23.87
C THR A 6 -42.53 30.91 23.09
N LEU A 7 -43.82 31.35 22.95
CA LEU A 7 -44.82 30.61 22.18
C LEU A 7 -44.54 30.68 20.65
N PHE A 8 -44.04 31.83 20.19
CA PHE A 8 -43.65 32.01 18.80
C PHE A 8 -42.40 31.20 18.42
N LEU A 9 -41.41 31.07 19.32
CA LEU A 9 -40.23 30.28 19.12
C LEU A 9 -40.55 28.75 19.07
N ALA A 10 -41.49 28.30 19.90
CA ALA A 10 -41.94 26.90 19.89
C ALA A 10 -42.73 26.55 18.63
N LEU A 11 -43.51 27.49 18.07
CA LEU A 11 -44.28 27.31 16.84
C LEU A 11 -43.38 27.19 15.60
N VAL A 12 -42.26 27.94 15.56
CA VAL A 12 -41.27 27.89 14.47
C VAL A 12 -40.56 26.53 14.41
N MET A 13 -40.29 25.90 15.57
CA MET A 13 -39.66 24.58 15.61
C MET A 13 -40.58 23.43 15.14
N ILE A 14 -41.89 23.59 15.29
CA ILE A 14 -42.86 22.56 14.87
C ILE A 14 -43.08 22.58 13.35
N VAL A 15 -42.95 23.74 12.71
CA VAL A 15 -43.11 23.88 11.25
C VAL A 15 -41.95 23.32 10.47
N SER A 16 -40.72 23.24 11.07
CA SER A 16 -39.54 22.66 10.43
C SER A 16 -39.53 21.13 10.36
N MET A 17 -40.42 20.42 11.06
CA MET A 17 -40.54 18.96 11.00
C MET A 17 -41.56 18.43 9.98
N ALA A 18 -42.36 19.28 9.35
CA ALA A 18 -43.40 18.89 8.41
C ALA A 18 -42.99 18.98 6.92
N ALA A 19 -41.71 19.28 6.63
CA ALA A 19 -41.18 19.42 5.26
C ALA A 19 -40.44 18.16 4.75
N CYS A 20 -40.68 16.97 5.30
CA CYS A 20 -40.34 15.68 4.68
C CYS A 20 -41.54 15.08 3.97
N GLY A 21 -42.14 15.81 3.08
CA GLY A 21 -43.07 15.32 2.09
C GLY A 21 -42.30 14.92 0.84
N LYS A 22 -42.53 13.67 0.35
CA LYS A 22 -42.07 13.12 -0.92
C LYS A 22 -42.17 14.17 -2.02
N THR A 23 -41.06 14.67 -2.46
CA THR A 23 -40.91 15.20 -3.81
C THR A 23 -40.14 14.14 -4.56
N ASP A 24 -40.78 13.57 -5.58
CA ASP A 24 -40.08 12.84 -6.63
C ASP A 24 -39.06 13.80 -7.23
N ALA A 25 -37.84 13.73 -6.73
CA ALA A 25 -36.72 14.32 -7.39
C ALA A 25 -36.40 13.47 -8.62
N PRO A 26 -36.11 14.06 -9.78
CA PRO A 26 -35.74 13.29 -10.95
C PRO A 26 -34.53 12.42 -10.58
N ASP A 27 -34.70 11.14 -10.85
CA ASP A 27 -33.67 10.13 -10.82
C ASP A 27 -32.49 10.63 -11.69
N ASN A 28 -31.53 11.28 -11.04
CA ASN A 28 -30.30 11.63 -11.70
C ASN A 28 -29.41 10.39 -11.65
N SER A 29 -29.75 9.42 -12.49
CA SER A 29 -28.92 8.28 -12.87
C SER A 29 -27.75 8.82 -13.68
N GLY A 30 -26.80 9.43 -12.99
CA GLY A 30 -25.59 9.95 -13.55
C GLY A 30 -24.45 9.74 -12.58
N ASP A 31 -23.57 8.85 -12.95
CA ASP A 31 -22.34 8.40 -12.31
C ASP A 31 -22.47 7.23 -11.33
N ASN A 32 -22.83 6.08 -11.87
CA ASN A 32 -22.16 4.86 -11.51
C ASN A 32 -20.77 4.85 -12.19
N ALA A 33 -19.87 5.74 -11.78
CA ALA A 33 -18.44 5.44 -11.79
C ALA A 33 -18.33 4.23 -10.85
N GLY A 34 -18.16 3.02 -11.42
CA GLY A 34 -18.19 1.77 -10.69
C GLY A 34 -17.30 1.91 -9.47
N LYS A 35 -17.86 1.75 -8.27
CA LYS A 35 -17.07 1.75 -7.05
C LYS A 35 -16.08 0.64 -7.24
N ALA A 36 -14.78 0.98 -7.31
CA ALA A 36 -13.72 -0.01 -7.44
C ALA A 36 -13.93 -1.12 -6.41
N THR A 37 -13.91 -2.38 -6.86
CA THR A 37 -14.15 -3.54 -6.01
C THR A 37 -12.97 -3.78 -5.09
N TYR A 38 -11.75 -3.50 -5.56
CA TYR A 38 -10.51 -3.70 -4.82
C TYR A 38 -9.78 -2.38 -4.57
N ARG A 39 -9.23 -2.23 -3.36
CA ARG A 39 -8.38 -1.11 -2.97
C ARG A 39 -6.98 -1.62 -2.67
N VAL A 40 -5.99 -1.08 -3.33
CA VAL A 40 -4.59 -1.49 -3.18
C VAL A 40 -3.74 -0.31 -2.77
N GLY A 41 -3.03 -0.45 -1.65
CA GLY A 41 -2.04 0.52 -1.20
C GLY A 41 -0.63 0.09 -1.61
N VAL A 42 0.14 0.99 -2.21
CA VAL A 42 1.55 0.76 -2.54
C VAL A 42 2.41 1.72 -1.73
N CYS A 43 3.22 1.18 -0.83
CA CYS A 43 4.21 1.94 -0.06
C CYS A 43 5.58 1.73 -0.69
N GLN A 44 6.10 2.73 -1.37
CA GLN A 44 7.45 2.75 -1.93
C GLN A 44 8.40 3.50 -1.00
N LEU A 45 9.54 2.89 -0.64
CA LEU A 45 10.50 3.51 0.28
C LEU A 45 11.03 4.85 -0.22
N ALA A 46 11.50 4.89 -1.47
CA ALA A 46 12.18 6.06 -2.02
C ALA A 46 11.98 6.15 -3.52
N GLN A 47 12.17 7.32 -4.08
CA GLN A 47 12.26 7.50 -5.52
C GLN A 47 13.60 6.98 -6.02
N HIS A 48 13.57 5.93 -6.82
CA HIS A 48 14.74 5.30 -7.43
C HIS A 48 14.30 4.55 -8.69
N PRO A 49 15.03 4.62 -9.81
CA PRO A 49 14.58 4.02 -11.08
C PRO A 49 14.17 2.55 -10.99
N ALA A 50 14.88 1.73 -10.19
CA ALA A 50 14.53 0.32 -10.02
C ALA A 50 13.23 0.13 -9.22
N LEU A 51 13.03 0.92 -8.14
CA LEU A 51 11.80 0.86 -7.34
C LEU A 51 10.60 1.43 -8.11
N ASP A 52 10.82 2.52 -8.86
CA ASP A 52 9.81 3.12 -9.72
C ASP A 52 9.35 2.12 -10.78
N ALA A 53 10.28 1.40 -11.42
CA ALA A 53 9.96 0.37 -12.41
C ALA A 53 9.21 -0.83 -11.80
N ALA A 54 9.59 -1.28 -10.61
CA ALA A 54 8.90 -2.37 -9.92
C ALA A 54 7.47 -1.96 -9.52
N THR A 55 7.31 -0.77 -8.97
CA THR A 55 6.00 -0.21 -8.63
C THR A 55 5.12 -0.03 -9.86
N GLN A 56 5.67 0.53 -10.94
CA GLN A 56 4.92 0.73 -12.18
C GLN A 56 4.48 -0.59 -12.80
N GLY A 57 5.38 -1.59 -12.86
CA GLY A 57 5.04 -2.91 -13.39
C GLY A 57 3.90 -3.60 -12.61
N PHE A 58 3.89 -3.47 -11.28
CA PHE A 58 2.81 -3.98 -10.46
C PHE A 58 1.48 -3.25 -10.74
N VAL A 59 1.51 -1.92 -10.81
CA VAL A 59 0.33 -1.09 -11.12
C VAL A 59 -0.23 -1.40 -12.49
N ASP A 60 0.63 -1.54 -13.50
CA ASP A 60 0.23 -1.83 -14.87
C ASP A 60 -0.42 -3.22 -14.97
N ALA A 61 0.17 -4.25 -14.33
CA ALA A 61 -0.39 -5.60 -14.32
C ALA A 61 -1.76 -5.65 -13.64
N LEU A 62 -1.94 -4.98 -12.49
CA LEU A 62 -3.24 -4.93 -11.83
C LEU A 62 -4.30 -4.21 -12.66
N LYS A 63 -3.93 -3.13 -13.34
CA LYS A 63 -4.86 -2.42 -14.23
C LYS A 63 -5.20 -3.23 -15.48
N GLU A 64 -4.27 -4.01 -16.00
CA GLU A 64 -4.52 -4.90 -17.13
C GLU A 64 -5.50 -6.02 -16.76
N GLU A 65 -5.35 -6.60 -15.56
CA GLU A 65 -6.18 -7.72 -15.12
C GLU A 65 -7.55 -7.30 -14.56
N LEU A 66 -7.61 -6.18 -13.84
CA LEU A 66 -8.80 -5.77 -13.08
C LEU A 66 -9.50 -4.53 -13.67
N GLY A 67 -8.87 -3.79 -14.58
CA GLY A 67 -9.45 -2.62 -15.21
C GLY A 67 -9.93 -1.57 -14.20
N ASP A 68 -11.20 -1.21 -14.30
CA ASP A 68 -11.85 -0.22 -13.44
C ASP A 68 -12.24 -0.78 -12.06
N ASP A 69 -12.11 -2.10 -11.84
CA ASP A 69 -12.45 -2.74 -10.57
C ASP A 69 -11.36 -2.56 -9.51
N VAL A 70 -10.22 -1.94 -9.81
CA VAL A 70 -9.15 -1.68 -8.86
C VAL A 70 -8.88 -0.18 -8.69
N ASN A 71 -8.78 0.24 -7.43
CA ASN A 71 -8.28 1.55 -7.05
C ASN A 71 -6.91 1.39 -6.38
N ILE A 72 -5.87 1.96 -6.97
CA ILE A 72 -4.49 1.83 -6.51
C ILE A 72 -3.99 3.17 -6.02
N GLU A 73 -3.61 3.24 -4.76
CA GLU A 73 -2.97 4.41 -4.15
C GLU A 73 -1.48 4.13 -3.97
N VAL A 74 -0.62 4.95 -4.60
CA VAL A 74 0.84 4.84 -4.50
C VAL A 74 1.37 6.00 -3.66
N GLN A 75 2.08 5.68 -2.57
CA GLN A 75 2.74 6.68 -1.72
C GLN A 75 4.24 6.38 -1.59
N ASN A 76 5.04 7.46 -1.53
CA ASN A 76 6.49 7.39 -1.42
C ASN A 76 6.96 7.92 -0.06
N ALA A 77 7.74 7.13 0.65
CA ALA A 77 8.24 7.45 1.98
C ALA A 77 9.47 8.39 1.99
N SER A 78 9.96 8.78 0.81
CA SER A 78 11.10 9.71 0.64
C SER A 78 12.40 9.24 1.34
N GLY A 79 12.59 7.93 1.45
CA GLY A 79 13.75 7.31 2.08
C GLY A 79 13.65 7.16 3.60
N GLU A 80 12.55 7.61 4.21
CA GLU A 80 12.40 7.62 5.67
C GLU A 80 11.51 6.46 6.15
N SER A 81 12.08 5.54 6.94
CA SER A 81 11.36 4.38 7.46
C SER A 81 10.12 4.75 8.30
N ASN A 82 10.18 5.86 9.04
CA ASN A 82 9.04 6.33 9.83
C ASN A 82 7.86 6.75 8.96
N ASN A 83 8.14 7.26 7.75
CA ASN A 83 7.09 7.59 6.79
C ASN A 83 6.40 6.33 6.25
N CYS A 84 7.13 5.21 6.10
CA CYS A 84 6.52 3.93 5.74
C CYS A 84 5.41 3.55 6.73
N SER A 85 5.69 3.63 8.03
CA SER A 85 4.68 3.33 9.07
C SER A 85 3.46 4.25 8.99
N THR A 86 3.67 5.55 8.72
CA THR A 86 2.58 6.51 8.56
C THR A 86 1.72 6.19 7.33
N ILE A 87 2.35 5.88 6.20
CA ILE A 87 1.68 5.50 4.95
C ILE A 87 0.86 4.22 5.15
N ILE A 88 1.47 3.17 5.72
CA ILE A 88 0.80 1.90 5.97
C ILE A 88 -0.42 2.07 6.88
N ASN A 89 -0.30 2.83 7.98
CA ASN A 89 -1.45 3.12 8.85
C ASN A 89 -2.55 3.90 8.14
N GLY A 90 -2.19 4.78 7.20
CA GLY A 90 -3.15 5.47 6.32
C GLY A 90 -3.92 4.49 5.44
N PHE A 91 -3.25 3.54 4.81
CA PHE A 91 -3.88 2.49 4.01
C PHE A 91 -4.83 1.62 4.84
N LEU A 92 -4.39 1.16 6.01
CA LEU A 92 -5.25 0.37 6.92
C LEU A 92 -6.49 1.14 7.36
N SER A 93 -6.35 2.45 7.61
CA SER A 93 -7.48 3.32 7.96
C SER A 93 -8.45 3.55 6.80
N SER A 94 -8.00 3.30 5.57
CA SER A 94 -8.80 3.41 4.33
C SER A 94 -9.37 2.07 3.87
N ASP A 95 -9.25 1.02 4.69
CA ASP A 95 -9.75 -0.33 4.42
C ASP A 95 -9.23 -0.88 3.07
N VAL A 96 -7.89 -0.89 2.88
CA VAL A 96 -7.30 -1.52 1.70
C VAL A 96 -7.38 -3.04 1.78
N ASP A 97 -7.55 -3.68 0.63
CA ASP A 97 -7.63 -5.14 0.49
C ASP A 97 -6.26 -5.80 0.32
N LEU A 98 -5.25 -5.01 -0.09
CA LEU A 98 -3.89 -5.47 -0.35
C LEU A 98 -2.90 -4.32 -0.14
N ILE A 99 -1.75 -4.64 0.44
CA ILE A 99 -0.61 -3.73 0.54
C ILE A 99 0.54 -4.29 -0.28
N MET A 100 1.10 -3.48 -1.20
CA MET A 100 2.40 -3.72 -1.78
C MET A 100 3.45 -2.88 -1.07
N ALA A 101 4.49 -3.54 -0.58
CA ALA A 101 5.60 -2.94 0.14
C ALA A 101 6.88 -3.04 -0.71
N THR A 102 7.37 -1.89 -1.17
CA THR A 102 8.58 -1.83 -2.01
C THR A 102 9.78 -1.44 -1.17
N ALA A 103 10.71 -2.36 -1.05
CA ALA A 103 11.91 -2.38 -0.22
C ALA A 103 11.68 -2.77 1.25
N THR A 104 12.76 -3.21 1.91
CA THR A 104 12.74 -3.76 3.27
C THR A 104 12.04 -2.87 4.32
N PRO A 105 12.29 -1.56 4.44
CA PRO A 105 11.62 -0.74 5.45
C PRO A 105 10.10 -0.66 5.26
N ALA A 106 9.61 -0.66 4.02
CA ALA A 106 8.18 -0.69 3.74
C ALA A 106 7.57 -2.05 4.13
N LEU A 107 8.25 -3.16 3.82
CA LEU A 107 7.83 -4.50 4.22
C LEU A 107 7.76 -4.64 5.75
N THR A 108 8.81 -4.23 6.45
CA THR A 108 8.88 -4.30 7.92
C THR A 108 7.77 -3.46 8.57
N ALA A 109 7.51 -2.27 8.04
CA ALA A 109 6.42 -1.42 8.51
C ALA A 109 5.05 -2.07 8.31
N ALA A 110 4.79 -2.66 7.14
CA ALA A 110 3.54 -3.36 6.84
C ALA A 110 3.35 -4.59 7.72
N ALA A 111 4.36 -5.44 7.85
CA ALA A 111 4.35 -6.64 8.69
C ALA A 111 4.08 -6.32 10.18
N SER A 112 4.61 -5.19 10.66
CA SER A 112 4.39 -4.75 12.04
C SER A 112 3.00 -4.17 12.27
N ALA A 113 2.32 -3.68 11.23
CA ALA A 113 1.05 -2.98 11.34
C ALA A 113 -0.17 -3.89 11.19
N THR A 114 -0.07 -5.01 10.47
CA THR A 114 -1.20 -5.92 10.23
C THR A 114 -0.76 -7.36 10.04
N SER A 115 -1.57 -8.27 10.58
CA SER A 115 -1.49 -9.72 10.31
C SER A 115 -2.69 -10.23 9.48
N GLU A 116 -3.58 -9.34 9.06
CA GLU A 116 -4.83 -9.69 8.37
C GLU A 116 -4.82 -9.28 6.91
N VAL A 117 -4.44 -8.02 6.63
CA VAL A 117 -4.38 -7.52 5.25
C VAL A 117 -3.20 -8.18 4.52
N PRO A 118 -3.42 -8.81 3.36
CA PRO A 118 -2.35 -9.38 2.55
C PRO A 118 -1.25 -8.36 2.20
N ILE A 119 0.00 -8.79 2.29
CA ILE A 119 1.18 -7.97 2.01
C ILE A 119 2.00 -8.65 0.92
N LEU A 120 2.29 -7.93 -0.16
CA LEU A 120 3.24 -8.34 -1.19
C LEU A 120 4.51 -7.49 -1.08
N GLY A 121 5.65 -8.14 -0.81
CA GLY A 121 6.94 -7.48 -0.80
C GLY A 121 7.63 -7.57 -2.17
N THR A 122 8.32 -6.50 -2.56
CA THR A 122 9.22 -6.51 -3.72
C THR A 122 10.45 -5.65 -3.44
N ALA A 123 11.54 -5.87 -4.18
CA ALA A 123 12.83 -5.25 -3.90
C ALA A 123 13.29 -5.49 -2.44
N VAL A 124 13.06 -6.70 -1.96
CA VAL A 124 13.46 -7.18 -0.63
C VAL A 124 14.48 -8.30 -0.82
N THR A 125 15.68 -8.07 -0.34
CA THR A 125 16.80 -9.01 -0.54
C THR A 125 16.70 -10.23 0.37
N ALA A 126 16.40 -10.03 1.64
CA ALA A 126 16.43 -11.09 2.64
C ALA A 126 15.22 -11.03 3.56
N TYR A 127 14.14 -11.74 3.22
CA TYR A 127 12.91 -11.77 4.01
C TYR A 127 13.11 -12.29 5.43
N GLY A 128 13.92 -13.34 5.60
CA GLY A 128 14.22 -13.88 6.92
C GLY A 128 14.83 -12.84 7.86
N VAL A 129 15.78 -12.05 7.36
CA VAL A 129 16.42 -10.97 8.13
C VAL A 129 15.44 -9.79 8.34
N ALA A 130 14.72 -9.42 7.28
CA ALA A 130 13.79 -8.28 7.32
C ALA A 130 12.65 -8.48 8.33
N LEU A 131 12.23 -9.71 8.54
CA LEU A 131 11.08 -10.09 9.37
C LEU A 131 11.48 -10.85 10.65
N ASP A 132 12.78 -10.92 10.94
CA ASP A 132 13.34 -11.61 12.14
C ASP A 132 12.82 -13.07 12.26
N LEU A 133 12.89 -13.80 11.14
CA LEU A 133 12.45 -15.19 11.07
C LEU A 133 13.64 -16.12 11.31
N ASP A 134 13.62 -16.83 12.43
CA ASP A 134 14.54 -17.91 12.70
C ASP A 134 14.31 -19.08 11.69
N ASP A 135 15.40 -19.73 11.26
CA ASP A 135 15.34 -20.88 10.36
C ASP A 135 14.53 -20.66 9.06
N PHE A 136 14.64 -19.45 8.48
CA PHE A 136 13.93 -19.11 7.23
C PHE A 136 14.26 -20.09 6.09
N ASP A 137 13.26 -20.81 5.62
CA ASP A 137 13.36 -21.85 4.57
C ASP A 137 12.99 -21.35 3.16
N GLY A 138 12.75 -20.07 2.99
CA GLY A 138 12.25 -19.46 1.76
C GLY A 138 10.75 -19.16 1.78
N THR A 139 10.06 -19.51 2.87
CA THR A 139 8.63 -19.28 3.04
C THR A 139 8.40 -18.33 4.23
N VAL A 140 7.73 -17.20 4.01
CA VAL A 140 7.35 -16.28 5.08
C VAL A 140 6.11 -16.79 5.82
N GLY A 141 5.09 -17.17 5.07
CA GLY A 141 3.80 -17.61 5.62
C GLY A 141 2.93 -16.44 6.10
N GLY A 142 1.83 -16.78 6.78
CA GLY A 142 0.86 -15.79 7.26
C GLY A 142 0.21 -15.01 6.12
N ASN A 143 0.13 -13.70 6.28
CA ASN A 143 -0.43 -12.77 5.29
C ASN A 143 0.64 -12.15 4.37
N ILE A 144 1.88 -12.62 4.39
CA ILE A 144 3.01 -12.04 3.64
C ILE A 144 3.50 -12.97 2.56
N SER A 145 3.67 -12.44 1.35
CA SER A 145 4.32 -13.07 0.23
C SER A 145 5.12 -12.04 -0.57
N GLY A 146 5.77 -12.44 -1.65
CA GLY A 146 6.48 -11.48 -2.50
C GLY A 146 7.59 -12.09 -3.33
N THR A 147 8.45 -11.22 -3.85
CA THR A 147 9.62 -11.58 -4.64
C THR A 147 10.89 -11.15 -3.93
N SER A 148 11.91 -12.01 -3.94
CA SER A 148 13.25 -11.67 -3.45
C SER A 148 14.13 -11.25 -4.63
N ASP A 149 14.95 -10.22 -4.41
CA ASP A 149 15.98 -9.77 -5.33
C ASP A 149 17.40 -10.24 -4.93
N LEU A 150 17.47 -11.20 -4.01
CA LEU A 150 18.74 -11.80 -3.61
C LEU A 150 19.38 -12.51 -4.80
N ALA A 151 20.49 -11.97 -5.26
CA ALA A 151 21.27 -12.58 -6.31
C ALA A 151 22.05 -13.80 -5.78
N ASP A 152 22.37 -14.73 -6.70
CA ASP A 152 23.26 -15.86 -6.41
C ASP A 152 24.68 -15.37 -6.17
N LEU A 153 25.04 -15.18 -4.90
CA LEU A 153 26.32 -14.61 -4.48
C LEU A 153 27.52 -15.50 -4.89
N GLU A 154 27.33 -16.81 -4.95
CA GLU A 154 28.40 -17.73 -5.38
C GLU A 154 28.71 -17.54 -6.87
N LYS A 155 27.68 -17.42 -7.70
CA LYS A 155 27.84 -17.11 -9.13
C LYS A 155 28.46 -15.74 -9.34
N GLN A 156 28.04 -14.72 -8.57
CA GLN A 156 28.66 -13.41 -8.65
C GLN A 156 30.15 -13.46 -8.30
N ALA A 157 30.53 -14.18 -7.25
CA ALA A 157 31.92 -14.37 -6.91
C ALA A 157 32.70 -15.14 -8.01
N ALA A 158 32.09 -16.15 -8.61
CA ALA A 158 32.70 -16.92 -9.71
C ALA A 158 32.94 -16.07 -10.96
N MET A 159 32.09 -15.07 -11.25
CA MET A 159 32.27 -14.14 -12.37
C MET A 159 33.60 -13.36 -12.27
N VAL A 160 34.08 -13.09 -11.07
CA VAL A 160 35.42 -12.42 -10.90
C VAL A 160 36.50 -13.27 -11.52
N THR A 161 36.51 -14.57 -11.27
CA THR A 161 37.49 -15.50 -11.84
C THR A 161 37.31 -15.69 -13.34
N GLU A 162 36.07 -15.70 -13.81
CA GLU A 162 35.75 -15.87 -15.24
C GLU A 162 36.21 -14.64 -16.06
N TRP A 163 35.92 -13.44 -15.59
CA TRP A 163 36.20 -12.22 -16.32
C TRP A 163 37.62 -11.67 -16.08
N PHE A 164 38.19 -11.99 -14.92
CA PHE A 164 39.52 -11.55 -14.52
C PHE A 164 40.38 -12.73 -14.00
N PRO A 165 40.73 -13.70 -14.86
CA PRO A 165 41.38 -14.94 -14.43
C PRO A 165 42.74 -14.72 -13.75
N ASP A 166 43.41 -13.61 -14.01
CA ASP A 166 44.72 -13.26 -13.43
C ASP A 166 44.57 -12.42 -12.13
N ALA A 167 43.36 -12.10 -11.69
CA ALA A 167 43.17 -11.32 -10.46
C ALA A 167 43.66 -12.08 -9.23
N LYS A 168 44.50 -11.46 -8.43
CA LYS A 168 45.04 -12.02 -7.17
C LYS A 168 44.47 -11.33 -5.93
N LYS A 169 43.84 -10.17 -6.11
CA LYS A 169 43.29 -9.38 -5.01
C LYS A 169 42.00 -8.73 -5.49
N VAL A 170 40.98 -8.77 -4.65
CA VAL A 170 39.67 -8.14 -4.86
C VAL A 170 39.38 -7.21 -3.70
N GLY A 171 38.96 -5.98 -3.98
CA GLY A 171 38.49 -5.05 -2.98
C GLY A 171 36.95 -5.08 -2.92
N LEU A 172 36.41 -5.09 -1.71
CA LEU A 172 35.00 -4.93 -1.44
C LEU A 172 34.77 -3.55 -0.82
N LEU A 173 33.85 -2.82 -1.39
CA LEU A 173 33.29 -1.58 -0.82
C LEU A 173 31.89 -1.87 -0.30
N PHE A 174 31.62 -1.55 0.98
CA PHE A 174 30.34 -1.81 1.64
C PHE A 174 29.92 -0.62 2.52
#